data_3b299d14bd8d63bded1a3a692a1b0234
#
_entry.id   3b299d14bd8d63bded1a3a692a1b0234
#
_cell.length_a   1.000
_cell.length_b   1.000
_cell.length_c   1.000
_cell.angle_alpha   90.00
_cell.angle_beta   90.00
_cell.angle_gamma   90.00
#
_symmetry.space_group_name_H-M   'P 1'
#
loop_
_entity.id
_entity.type
_entity.pdbx_description
1 polymer ?
#
loop_
_entity_poly.entity_id
_entity_poly.type
_entity_poly.pdbx_seq_one_letter_code
_entity_poly.pdbx_strand_id
1 'polypeptide(L)'
;MPESPEVQALAEFLAEHAVSRRIETVDLDEFRALKTRDRPLAELDGATITGIRRFGKHLDLQTDAAHLVISFGRAGWARWDGEAAPDDAPVIARMPLNGALLELTDAGDWLSLGLSVVDDPLEVAALAKLGPDPLDEAFDRAALDRAVTGRRKQLKALLQEQETLAGIGNAYSDEILHAAKLSPLAHGSALDADERERLFLAVTTTLRDAVAARRGIPPYRLKEAKVAAMRVHGRAGEACPVCADTILDHDAVASWQYCPTCEAAG
;
A
#
# COMPACT_ATOMS: atom_id res chain seq x y z
N MET A 1 -0.37 -8.31 1.09
CA MET A 1 -0.91 -7.16 0.36
C MET A 1 0.04 -5.98 0.52
N PRO A 2 0.46 -5.33 -0.56
CA PRO A 2 1.24 -4.10 -0.48
C PRO A 2 0.39 -2.97 0.13
N GLU A 3 1.04 -2.10 0.91
CA GLU A 3 0.44 -0.90 1.48
C GLU A 3 1.30 0.32 1.14
N SER A 4 0.92 1.51 1.55
CA SER A 4 1.60 2.73 1.09
C SER A 4 3.13 2.73 1.26
N PRO A 5 3.75 2.20 2.34
CA PRO A 5 5.20 2.22 2.44
C PRO A 5 5.92 1.39 1.38
N GLU A 6 5.40 0.18 1.06
CA GLU A 6 5.99 -0.67 0.03
C GLU A 6 5.79 -0.07 -1.36
N VAL A 7 4.59 0.48 -1.63
CA VAL A 7 4.31 1.11 -2.92
C VAL A 7 5.12 2.40 -3.09
N GLN A 8 5.37 3.16 -2.01
CA GLN A 8 6.24 4.34 -2.05
C GLN A 8 7.69 3.97 -2.36
N ALA A 9 8.22 2.95 -1.68
CA ALA A 9 9.58 2.48 -1.95
C ALA A 9 9.74 1.94 -3.39
N LEU A 10 8.72 1.23 -3.90
CA LEU A 10 8.67 0.79 -5.29
C LEU A 10 8.61 1.99 -6.26
N ALA A 11 7.80 3.01 -5.96
CA ALA A 11 7.70 4.21 -6.79
C ALA A 11 9.03 4.96 -6.87
N GLU A 12 9.73 5.11 -5.73
CA GLU A 12 11.07 5.72 -5.66
C GLU A 12 12.10 4.90 -6.47
N PHE A 13 12.09 3.58 -6.32
CA PHE A 13 12.94 2.68 -7.10
C PHE A 13 12.68 2.79 -8.61
N LEU A 14 11.43 2.73 -9.03
CA LEU A 14 11.09 2.85 -10.45
C LEU A 14 11.33 4.25 -11.01
N ALA A 15 11.18 5.30 -10.19
CA ALA A 15 11.54 6.66 -10.61
C ALA A 15 13.03 6.78 -10.94
N GLU A 16 13.89 6.09 -10.19
CA GLU A 16 15.34 6.07 -10.42
C GLU A 16 15.72 5.21 -11.65
N HIS A 17 15.03 4.08 -11.85
CA HIS A 17 15.45 3.07 -12.82
C HIS A 17 14.67 3.05 -14.13
N ALA A 18 13.39 3.50 -14.13
CA ALA A 18 12.49 3.40 -15.27
C ALA A 18 12.22 4.75 -15.97
N VAL A 19 12.33 5.89 -15.28
CA VAL A 19 12.11 7.20 -15.90
C VAL A 19 13.12 7.43 -17.03
N SER A 20 12.65 8.04 -18.14
CA SER A 20 13.34 8.23 -19.40
C SER A 20 13.56 6.95 -20.24
N ARG A 21 13.11 5.78 -19.77
CA ARG A 21 13.10 4.58 -20.61
C ARG A 21 11.88 4.56 -21.52
N ARG A 22 12.06 3.98 -22.69
CA ARG A 22 10.99 3.75 -23.65
C ARG A 22 10.35 2.39 -23.41
N ILE A 23 9.03 2.34 -23.37
CA ILE A 23 8.25 1.11 -23.35
C ILE A 23 8.31 0.50 -24.77
N GLU A 24 8.78 -0.73 -24.90
CA GLU A 24 8.81 -1.41 -26.20
C GLU A 24 7.40 -1.94 -26.53
N THR A 25 6.80 -2.64 -25.60
CA THR A 25 5.43 -3.15 -25.65
C THR A 25 4.91 -3.39 -24.23
N VAL A 26 3.60 -3.62 -24.08
CA VAL A 26 3.01 -4.11 -22.84
C VAL A 26 2.27 -5.41 -23.14
N ASP A 27 2.95 -6.54 -22.87
CA ASP A 27 2.38 -7.87 -23.06
C ASP A 27 1.53 -8.26 -21.85
N LEU A 28 0.28 -8.64 -22.09
CA LEU A 28 -0.70 -8.99 -21.05
C LEU A 28 -1.06 -10.48 -21.14
N ASP A 29 -0.61 -11.27 -20.14
CA ASP A 29 -0.91 -12.71 -20.08
C ASP A 29 -2.32 -12.98 -19.52
N GLU A 30 -2.85 -12.07 -18.68
CA GLU A 30 -4.18 -12.19 -18.07
C GLU A 30 -5.06 -10.97 -18.39
N PHE A 31 -5.89 -11.11 -19.41
CA PHE A 31 -6.72 -10.02 -19.95
C PHE A 31 -7.67 -9.38 -18.92
N ARG A 32 -8.11 -10.12 -17.90
CA ARG A 32 -9.00 -9.61 -16.83
C ARG A 32 -8.32 -8.56 -15.95
N ALA A 33 -6.99 -8.45 -16.00
CA ALA A 33 -6.27 -7.40 -15.30
C ALA A 33 -6.55 -6.00 -15.89
N LEU A 34 -6.78 -5.88 -17.20
CA LEU A 34 -7.11 -4.60 -17.85
C LEU A 34 -8.53 -4.16 -17.46
N LYS A 35 -8.64 -3.00 -16.81
CA LYS A 35 -9.90 -2.44 -16.33
C LYS A 35 -10.53 -1.44 -17.30
N THR A 36 -9.72 -0.74 -18.07
CA THR A 36 -10.13 0.19 -19.16
C THR A 36 -10.17 -0.55 -20.49
N ARG A 37 -11.30 -1.23 -20.78
CA ARG A 37 -11.43 -2.09 -21.96
C ARG A 37 -11.44 -1.35 -23.29
N ASP A 38 -11.79 -0.09 -23.26
CA ASP A 38 -11.82 0.87 -24.37
C ASP A 38 -10.44 1.53 -24.62
N ARG A 39 -9.50 1.37 -23.70
CA ARG A 39 -8.13 1.89 -23.80
C ARG A 39 -7.14 0.72 -23.74
N PRO A 40 -6.65 0.24 -24.89
CA PRO A 40 -5.72 -0.88 -24.94
C PRO A 40 -4.34 -0.50 -24.43
N LEU A 41 -3.64 -1.46 -23.82
CA LEU A 41 -2.26 -1.27 -23.35
C LEU A 41 -1.29 -0.89 -24.50
N ALA A 42 -1.61 -1.25 -25.74
CA ALA A 42 -0.83 -0.86 -26.90
C ALA A 42 -0.74 0.66 -27.13
N GLU A 43 -1.57 1.47 -26.48
CA GLU A 43 -1.41 2.94 -26.48
C GLU A 43 -0.10 3.38 -25.83
N LEU A 44 0.50 2.52 -24.99
CA LEU A 44 1.77 2.77 -24.33
C LEU A 44 2.98 2.27 -25.14
N ASP A 45 2.77 1.54 -26.25
CA ASP A 45 3.85 1.02 -27.06
C ASP A 45 4.65 2.16 -27.68
N GLY A 46 5.95 2.16 -27.42
CA GLY A 46 6.85 3.21 -27.87
C GLY A 46 6.85 4.48 -27.02
N ALA A 47 5.97 4.61 -26.03
CA ALA A 47 5.91 5.77 -25.15
C ALA A 47 7.13 5.81 -24.19
N THR A 48 7.51 7.02 -23.80
CA THR A 48 8.59 7.25 -22.85
C THR A 48 8.03 7.49 -21.46
N ILE A 49 8.56 6.80 -20.43
CA ILE A 49 8.20 7.01 -19.04
C ILE A 49 8.72 8.38 -18.61
N THR A 50 7.82 9.27 -18.19
CA THR A 50 8.14 10.65 -17.77
C THR A 50 8.10 10.84 -16.26
N GLY A 51 7.44 9.93 -15.53
CA GLY A 51 7.36 10.00 -14.09
C GLY A 51 6.72 8.77 -13.48
N ILE A 52 6.95 8.61 -12.18
CA ILE A 52 6.33 7.57 -11.35
C ILE A 52 5.75 8.24 -10.11
N ARG A 53 4.49 7.96 -9.80
CA ARG A 53 3.81 8.54 -8.63
C ARG A 53 3.03 7.46 -7.88
N ARG A 54 2.86 7.67 -6.58
CA ARG A 54 2.00 6.84 -5.75
C ARG A 54 0.71 7.57 -5.39
N PHE A 55 -0.40 6.85 -5.41
CA PHE A 55 -1.70 7.26 -4.90
C PHE A 55 -2.20 6.20 -3.93
N GLY A 56 -2.07 6.43 -2.61
CA GLY A 56 -2.41 5.42 -1.62
C GLY A 56 -1.64 4.12 -1.85
N LYS A 57 -2.35 3.05 -2.28
CA LYS A 57 -1.78 1.73 -2.61
C LYS A 57 -1.63 1.48 -4.11
N HIS A 58 -1.79 2.52 -4.92
CA HIS A 58 -1.70 2.45 -6.37
C HIS A 58 -0.41 3.10 -6.84
N LEU A 59 0.10 2.60 -7.96
CA LEU A 59 1.22 3.18 -8.68
C LEU A 59 0.70 3.80 -9.98
N ASP A 60 1.10 5.01 -10.28
CA ASP A 60 0.90 5.68 -11.55
C ASP A 60 2.23 5.75 -12.30
N LEU A 61 2.31 5.07 -13.43
CA LEU A 61 3.40 5.15 -14.37
C LEU A 61 2.98 6.14 -15.46
N GLN A 62 3.56 7.32 -15.40
CA GLN A 62 3.29 8.42 -16.31
C GLN A 62 4.15 8.31 -17.56
N THR A 63 3.55 8.45 -18.73
CA THR A 63 4.27 8.48 -20.02
C THR A 63 3.94 9.75 -20.79
N ASP A 64 4.64 9.95 -21.91
CA ASP A 64 4.34 11.03 -22.86
C ASP A 64 3.10 10.77 -23.73
N ALA A 65 2.47 9.59 -23.62
CA ALA A 65 1.25 9.21 -24.32
C ALA A 65 0.01 9.14 -23.40
N ALA A 66 0.13 8.46 -22.27
CA ALA A 66 -0.96 8.22 -21.32
C ALA A 66 -0.39 7.84 -19.94
N HIS A 67 -1.26 7.60 -18.97
CA HIS A 67 -0.93 7.06 -17.67
C HIS A 67 -1.29 5.58 -17.59
N LEU A 68 -0.42 4.76 -16.98
CA LEU A 68 -0.76 3.41 -16.55
C LEU A 68 -0.92 3.39 -15.04
N VAL A 69 -2.15 3.31 -14.57
CA VAL A 69 -2.45 3.14 -13.15
C VAL A 69 -2.46 1.65 -12.82
N ILE A 70 -1.62 1.26 -11.86
CA ILE A 70 -1.45 -0.12 -11.39
C ILE A 70 -2.04 -0.24 -9.98
N SER A 71 -3.05 -1.08 -9.82
CA SER A 71 -3.58 -1.51 -8.53
C SER A 71 -3.03 -2.89 -8.21
N PHE A 72 -2.24 -3.01 -7.15
CA PHE A 72 -1.67 -4.29 -6.74
C PHE A 72 -2.68 -5.24 -6.07
N GLY A 73 -3.85 -4.72 -5.69
CA GLY A 73 -4.88 -5.53 -5.03
C GLY A 73 -4.36 -6.22 -3.76
N ARG A 74 -4.69 -7.51 -3.61
CA ARG A 74 -4.31 -8.29 -2.42
C ARG A 74 -2.95 -8.96 -2.54
N ALA A 75 -2.58 -9.43 -3.73
CA ALA A 75 -1.43 -10.30 -3.96
C ALA A 75 -0.54 -9.87 -5.13
N GLY A 76 -0.94 -8.81 -5.85
CA GLY A 76 -0.16 -8.24 -6.94
C GLY A 76 1.16 -7.66 -6.47
N TRP A 77 2.19 -7.75 -7.32
CA TRP A 77 3.49 -7.16 -7.07
C TRP A 77 4.23 -6.84 -8.38
N ALA A 78 5.40 -6.20 -8.24
CA ALA A 78 6.30 -5.88 -9.35
C ALA A 78 7.65 -6.58 -9.18
N ARG A 79 8.25 -7.00 -10.29
CA ARG A 79 9.62 -7.50 -10.40
C ARG A 79 10.37 -6.65 -11.42
N TRP A 80 11.67 -6.48 -11.22
CA TRP A 80 12.54 -5.70 -12.07
C TRP A 80 13.70 -6.55 -12.58
N ASP A 81 13.98 -6.48 -13.89
CA ASP A 81 15.16 -7.07 -14.55
C ASP A 81 15.36 -8.58 -14.34
N GLY A 82 14.27 -9.35 -14.34
CA GLY A 82 14.38 -10.81 -14.18
C GLY A 82 14.92 -11.22 -12.80
N GLU A 83 14.74 -10.36 -11.78
CA GLU A 83 15.08 -10.69 -10.40
C GLU A 83 14.56 -12.08 -10.06
N ALA A 84 15.43 -12.90 -9.44
CA ALA A 84 15.03 -14.23 -8.97
C ALA A 84 13.87 -14.08 -7.98
N ALA A 85 12.69 -14.46 -8.42
CA ALA A 85 11.52 -14.36 -7.57
C ALA A 85 11.61 -15.35 -6.43
N PRO A 86 11.36 -14.94 -5.19
CA PRO A 86 11.26 -15.86 -4.07
C PRO A 86 9.98 -16.71 -4.14
N ASP A 87 9.07 -16.41 -5.05
CA ASP A 87 7.81 -17.10 -5.27
C ASP A 87 7.59 -17.39 -6.76
N ASP A 88 6.83 -18.45 -7.06
CA ASP A 88 6.39 -18.82 -8.41
C ASP A 88 5.14 -18.05 -8.84
N ALA A 89 4.96 -16.81 -8.37
CA ALA A 89 3.78 -16.02 -8.68
C ALA A 89 3.61 -15.83 -10.20
N PRO A 90 2.42 -16.12 -10.74
CA PRO A 90 2.15 -15.93 -12.16
C PRO A 90 2.44 -14.51 -12.61
N VAL A 91 3.10 -14.37 -13.74
CA VAL A 91 3.24 -13.08 -14.41
C VAL A 91 1.92 -12.73 -15.06
N ILE A 92 1.44 -11.54 -14.82
CA ILE A 92 0.18 -11.00 -15.35
C ILE A 92 0.45 -10.08 -16.54
N ALA A 93 1.51 -9.28 -16.47
CA ALA A 93 1.94 -8.41 -17.56
C ALA A 93 3.45 -8.27 -17.57
N ARG A 94 4.01 -8.13 -18.78
CA ARG A 94 5.43 -7.82 -19.03
C ARG A 94 5.55 -6.52 -19.78
N MET A 95 6.48 -5.71 -19.36
CA MET A 95 6.78 -4.43 -19.97
C MET A 95 8.29 -4.34 -20.22
N PRO A 96 8.77 -4.80 -21.39
CA PRO A 96 10.13 -4.53 -21.81
C PRO A 96 10.34 -3.02 -21.95
N LEU A 97 11.34 -2.54 -21.25
CA LEU A 97 11.81 -1.16 -21.30
C LEU A 97 13.18 -1.17 -21.93
N ASN A 98 13.54 -0.20 -22.73
CA ASN A 98 14.82 -0.16 -23.43
C ASN A 98 16.00 -0.56 -22.48
N GLY A 99 16.38 -1.85 -22.55
CA GLY A 99 17.44 -2.46 -21.75
C GLY A 99 17.06 -2.85 -20.30
N ALA A 100 15.77 -2.96 -19.97
CA ALA A 100 15.27 -3.47 -18.69
C ALA A 100 13.90 -4.16 -18.87
N LEU A 101 13.44 -4.89 -17.86
CA LEU A 101 12.14 -5.55 -17.87
C LEU A 101 11.39 -5.26 -16.57
N LEU A 102 10.19 -4.71 -16.66
CA LEU A 102 9.24 -4.63 -15.55
C LEU A 102 8.19 -5.73 -15.73
N GLU A 103 8.07 -6.61 -14.75
CA GLU A 103 7.01 -7.62 -14.70
C GLU A 103 6.03 -7.29 -13.57
N LEU A 104 4.75 -7.52 -13.84
CA LEU A 104 3.68 -7.45 -12.84
C LEU A 104 3.15 -8.85 -12.59
N THR A 105 3.09 -9.26 -11.34
CA THR A 105 2.72 -10.61 -10.90
C THR A 105 1.53 -10.57 -9.96
N ASP A 106 0.80 -11.67 -9.81
CA ASP A 106 -0.22 -11.83 -8.78
C ASP A 106 -0.16 -13.25 -8.19
N ALA A 107 0.19 -13.37 -6.91
CA ALA A 107 0.34 -14.63 -6.18
C ALA A 107 -0.97 -15.10 -5.52
N GLY A 108 -2.09 -14.43 -5.77
CA GLY A 108 -3.39 -14.78 -5.17
C GLY A 108 -4.10 -15.93 -5.89
N ASP A 109 -4.94 -16.66 -5.17
CA ASP A 109 -5.86 -17.66 -5.76
C ASP A 109 -6.83 -17.02 -6.76
N TRP A 110 -7.07 -15.72 -6.62
CA TRP A 110 -7.90 -14.90 -7.49
C TRP A 110 -7.16 -13.67 -7.91
N LEU A 111 -7.22 -13.37 -9.21
CA LEU A 111 -6.63 -12.15 -9.76
C LEU A 111 -7.13 -10.90 -9.03
N SER A 112 -6.23 -10.17 -8.42
CA SER A 112 -6.50 -8.92 -7.70
C SER A 112 -5.79 -7.71 -8.32
N LEU A 113 -4.74 -7.94 -9.09
CA LEU A 113 -4.03 -6.91 -9.83
C LEU A 113 -4.92 -6.28 -10.90
N GLY A 114 -4.88 -4.96 -11.03
CA GLY A 114 -5.63 -4.21 -12.02
C GLY A 114 -4.76 -3.17 -12.72
N LEU A 115 -4.96 -3.04 -14.03
CA LEU A 115 -4.29 -2.09 -14.91
C LEU A 115 -5.32 -1.17 -15.54
N SER A 116 -5.08 0.14 -15.53
CA SER A 116 -5.95 1.11 -16.19
C SER A 116 -5.11 2.08 -17.02
N VAL A 117 -5.42 2.21 -18.31
CA VAL A 117 -4.84 3.24 -19.18
C VAL A 117 -5.79 4.43 -19.19
N VAL A 118 -5.30 5.61 -18.80
CA VAL A 118 -6.12 6.83 -18.63
C VAL A 118 -5.32 8.07 -19.03
N ASP A 119 -6.01 9.17 -19.29
CA ASP A 119 -5.35 10.46 -19.55
C ASP A 119 -5.03 11.20 -18.23
N ASP A 120 -5.84 10.98 -17.19
CA ASP A 120 -5.61 11.49 -15.84
C ASP A 120 -5.78 10.34 -14.83
N PRO A 121 -4.83 10.09 -13.91
CA PRO A 121 -4.99 9.08 -12.86
C PRO A 121 -6.30 9.20 -12.07
N LEU A 122 -6.85 10.39 -11.92
CA LEU A 122 -8.10 10.62 -11.20
C LEU A 122 -9.36 10.13 -11.96
N GLU A 123 -9.24 9.73 -13.22
CA GLU A 123 -10.32 9.02 -13.92
C GLU A 123 -10.55 7.61 -13.33
N VAL A 124 -9.54 7.05 -12.66
CA VAL A 124 -9.70 5.80 -11.90
C VAL A 124 -10.50 6.11 -10.63
N ALA A 125 -11.74 5.64 -10.58
CA ALA A 125 -12.68 5.95 -9.51
C ALA A 125 -12.13 5.66 -8.09
N ALA A 126 -11.25 4.66 -7.94
CA ALA A 126 -10.62 4.36 -6.67
C ALA A 126 -9.62 5.45 -6.24
N LEU A 127 -8.94 6.10 -7.18
CA LEU A 127 -8.01 7.20 -6.89
C LEU A 127 -8.76 8.50 -6.59
N ALA A 128 -9.81 8.79 -7.35
CA ALA A 128 -10.62 9.99 -7.17
C ALA A 128 -11.30 10.08 -5.78
N LYS A 129 -11.47 8.93 -5.13
CA LYS A 129 -12.12 8.82 -3.81
C LYS A 129 -11.15 8.70 -2.64
N LEU A 130 -9.85 8.73 -2.88
CA LEU A 130 -8.88 8.61 -1.81
C LEU A 130 -9.00 9.78 -0.82
N GLY A 131 -8.98 9.45 0.46
CA GLY A 131 -8.84 10.42 1.53
C GLY A 131 -7.42 10.97 1.62
N PRO A 132 -7.14 11.83 2.62
CA PRO A 132 -5.81 12.36 2.84
C PRO A 132 -4.79 11.24 3.01
N ASP A 133 -3.61 11.43 2.43
CA ASP A 133 -2.53 10.46 2.48
C ASP A 133 -1.55 10.81 3.62
N PRO A 134 -1.36 9.91 4.60
CA PRO A 134 -0.48 10.18 5.73
C PRO A 134 1.02 10.31 5.38
N LEU A 135 1.42 9.91 4.18
CA LEU A 135 2.78 10.10 3.69
C LEU A 135 2.97 11.44 2.95
N ASP A 136 1.89 12.15 2.67
CA ASP A 136 1.97 13.51 2.12
C ASP A 136 2.57 14.47 3.17
N GLU A 137 3.40 15.41 2.72
CA GLU A 137 3.97 16.44 3.59
C GLU A 137 2.90 17.39 4.16
N ALA A 138 1.80 17.58 3.43
CA ALA A 138 0.66 18.38 3.85
C ALA A 138 -0.25 17.68 4.89
N PHE A 139 -0.02 16.38 5.18
CA PHE A 139 -0.81 15.66 6.16
C PHE A 139 -0.50 16.13 7.57
N ASP A 140 -1.44 16.84 8.16
CA ASP A 140 -1.33 17.41 9.50
C ASP A 140 -2.32 16.77 10.49
N ARG A 141 -2.22 17.18 11.76
CA ARG A 141 -3.12 16.75 12.81
C ARG A 141 -4.59 17.09 12.49
N ALA A 142 -4.85 18.23 11.89
CA ALA A 142 -6.21 18.63 11.54
C ALA A 142 -6.81 17.72 10.46
N ALA A 143 -6.00 17.20 9.53
CA ALA A 143 -6.44 16.23 8.54
C ALA A 143 -6.86 14.90 9.21
N LEU A 144 -6.07 14.40 10.18
CA LEU A 144 -6.45 13.22 10.95
C LEU A 144 -7.73 13.47 11.77
N ASP A 145 -7.82 14.61 12.46
CA ASP A 145 -9.00 14.94 13.27
C ASP A 145 -10.28 14.97 12.42
N ARG A 146 -10.23 15.53 11.21
CA ARG A 146 -11.36 15.49 10.26
C ARG A 146 -11.75 14.06 9.86
N ALA A 147 -10.75 13.18 9.74
CA ALA A 147 -10.95 11.80 9.33
C ALA A 147 -11.60 10.93 10.42
N VAL A 148 -11.32 11.18 11.71
CA VAL A 148 -11.71 10.29 12.80
C VAL A 148 -12.76 10.87 13.76
N THR A 149 -12.80 12.20 13.97
CA THR A 149 -13.68 12.83 14.97
C THR A 149 -15.15 12.63 14.61
N GLY A 150 -15.94 12.24 15.62
CA GLY A 150 -17.39 12.02 15.45
C GLY A 150 -17.77 10.73 14.72
N ARG A 151 -16.79 9.97 14.21
CA ARG A 151 -17.03 8.72 13.49
C ARG A 151 -17.33 7.59 14.48
N ARG A 152 -18.52 7.01 14.40
CA ARG A 152 -18.96 5.85 15.22
C ARG A 152 -18.45 4.50 14.66
N LYS A 153 -17.37 4.51 13.90
CA LYS A 153 -16.73 3.33 13.33
C LYS A 153 -15.51 2.99 14.16
N GLN A 154 -15.20 1.69 14.28
CA GLN A 154 -14.01 1.23 14.99
C GLN A 154 -12.73 1.76 14.33
N LEU A 155 -11.72 2.09 15.14
CA LEU A 155 -10.48 2.70 14.66
C LEU A 155 -9.78 1.87 13.60
N LYS A 156 -9.69 0.55 13.80
CA LYS A 156 -9.10 -0.32 12.80
C LYS A 156 -9.81 -0.21 11.44
N ALA A 157 -11.12 -0.21 11.45
CA ALA A 157 -11.91 -0.09 10.23
C ALA A 157 -11.80 1.31 9.58
N LEU A 158 -11.65 2.37 10.40
CA LEU A 158 -11.41 3.74 9.91
C LEU A 158 -10.04 3.86 9.25
N LEU A 159 -9.00 3.30 9.87
CA LEU A 159 -7.64 3.32 9.33
C LEU A 159 -7.53 2.59 7.98
N GLN A 160 -8.31 1.52 7.80
CA GLN A 160 -8.29 0.73 6.56
C GLN A 160 -9.15 1.32 5.42
N GLU A 161 -10.06 2.24 5.74
CA GLU A 161 -10.98 2.84 4.78
C GLU A 161 -10.24 3.87 3.92
N GLN A 162 -9.99 3.52 2.64
CA GLN A 162 -9.15 4.32 1.76
C GLN A 162 -9.71 5.73 1.47
N GLU A 163 -11.03 5.92 1.59
CA GLU A 163 -11.68 7.23 1.49
C GLU A 163 -11.51 8.07 2.77
N THR A 164 -11.13 7.43 3.88
CA THR A 164 -10.86 8.10 5.17
C THR A 164 -9.37 8.45 5.30
N LEU A 165 -8.50 7.46 5.08
CA LEU A 165 -7.04 7.60 5.08
C LEU A 165 -6.45 6.71 3.98
N ALA A 166 -5.77 7.33 3.02
CA ALA A 166 -5.20 6.60 1.90
C ALA A 166 -3.99 5.75 2.33
N GLY A 167 -3.88 4.55 1.76
CA GLY A 167 -2.66 3.77 1.80
C GLY A 167 -2.48 2.82 2.98
N ILE A 168 -3.24 2.95 4.06
CA ILE A 168 -3.19 2.05 5.22
C ILE A 168 -4.02 0.79 4.94
N GLY A 169 -3.50 -0.37 5.30
CA GLY A 169 -4.21 -1.65 5.20
C GLY A 169 -4.21 -2.42 6.51
N ASN A 170 -4.33 -3.75 6.40
CA ASN A 170 -4.47 -4.60 7.57
C ASN A 170 -3.21 -4.61 8.45
N ALA A 171 -2.03 -4.71 7.83
CA ALA A 171 -0.80 -4.82 8.59
C ALA A 171 -0.45 -3.51 9.30
N TYR A 172 -0.39 -2.39 8.56
CA TYR A 172 -0.04 -1.12 9.21
C TYR A 172 -1.11 -0.60 10.17
N SER A 173 -2.38 -0.96 10.01
CA SER A 173 -3.39 -0.59 11.02
C SER A 173 -3.15 -1.28 12.37
N ASP A 174 -2.66 -2.55 12.39
CA ASP A 174 -2.25 -3.22 13.63
C ASP A 174 -1.04 -2.53 14.27
N GLU A 175 0.00 -2.27 13.48
CA GLU A 175 1.22 -1.62 13.95
C GLU A 175 0.96 -0.20 14.50
N ILE A 176 0.12 0.57 13.82
CA ILE A 176 -0.27 1.93 14.22
C ILE A 176 -1.04 1.92 15.55
N LEU A 177 -2.03 1.04 15.68
CA LEU A 177 -2.84 0.96 16.89
C LEU A 177 -2.02 0.50 18.09
N HIS A 178 -1.12 -0.47 17.89
CA HIS A 178 -0.17 -0.90 18.90
C HIS A 178 0.78 0.23 19.33
N ALA A 179 1.33 1.00 18.36
CA ALA A 179 2.20 2.14 18.66
C ALA A 179 1.45 3.27 19.39
N ALA A 180 0.19 3.53 19.03
CA ALA A 180 -0.67 4.52 19.66
C ALA A 180 -1.19 4.08 21.03
N LYS A 181 -1.10 2.80 21.35
CA LYS A 181 -1.73 2.16 22.53
C LYS A 181 -3.24 2.41 22.57
N LEU A 182 -3.89 2.17 21.44
CA LEU A 182 -5.33 2.34 21.27
C LEU A 182 -5.97 1.02 20.86
N SER A 183 -7.10 0.72 21.47
CA SER A 183 -7.86 -0.48 21.12
C SER A 183 -8.34 -0.42 19.67
N PRO A 184 -8.13 -1.47 18.88
CA PRO A 184 -8.68 -1.57 17.53
C PRO A 184 -10.21 -1.49 17.48
N LEU A 185 -10.87 -1.81 18.58
CA LEU A 185 -12.31 -1.76 18.75
C LEU A 185 -12.83 -0.39 19.23
N ALA A 186 -11.96 0.50 19.71
CA ALA A 186 -12.36 1.84 20.10
C ALA A 186 -12.98 2.59 18.90
N HIS A 187 -13.98 3.44 19.16
CA HIS A 187 -14.61 4.23 18.12
C HIS A 187 -13.93 5.58 17.96
N GLY A 188 -13.79 6.07 16.72
CA GLY A 188 -13.20 7.38 16.45
C GLY A 188 -13.87 8.52 17.23
N SER A 189 -15.20 8.41 17.48
CA SER A 189 -15.96 9.38 18.25
C SER A 189 -15.67 9.39 19.76
N ALA A 190 -15.03 8.35 20.27
CA ALA A 190 -14.71 8.21 21.70
C ALA A 190 -13.33 8.75 22.07
N LEU A 191 -12.47 9.01 21.05
CA LEU A 191 -11.10 9.47 21.29
C LEU A 191 -11.07 10.87 21.92
N ASP A 192 -10.34 11.02 23.01
CA ASP A 192 -9.99 12.32 23.57
C ASP A 192 -8.87 13.02 22.77
N ALA A 193 -8.44 14.21 23.22
CA ALA A 193 -7.43 14.99 22.51
C ALA A 193 -6.04 14.34 22.52
N ASP A 194 -5.68 13.72 23.65
CA ASP A 194 -4.37 13.06 23.83
C ASP A 194 -4.30 11.76 23.03
N GLU A 195 -5.40 11.02 22.97
CA GLU A 195 -5.54 9.81 22.18
C GLU A 195 -5.42 10.09 20.68
N ARG A 196 -6.07 11.16 20.20
CA ARG A 196 -5.93 11.60 18.81
C ARG A 196 -4.51 12.08 18.48
N GLU A 197 -3.82 12.71 19.45
CA GLU A 197 -2.41 13.08 19.30
C GLU A 197 -1.53 11.83 19.16
N ARG A 198 -1.69 10.85 20.06
CA ARG A 198 -0.95 9.58 19.97
C ARG A 198 -1.23 8.86 18.64
N LEU A 199 -2.47 8.86 18.19
CA LEU A 199 -2.84 8.26 16.92
C LEU A 199 -2.15 8.98 15.74
N PHE A 200 -2.14 10.31 15.72
CA PHE A 200 -1.48 11.10 14.67
C PHE A 200 0.03 10.81 14.61
N LEU A 201 0.69 10.82 15.76
CA LEU A 201 2.12 10.52 15.84
C LEU A 201 2.40 9.08 15.40
N ALA A 202 1.58 8.11 15.85
CA ALA A 202 1.73 6.72 15.46
C ALA A 202 1.53 6.51 13.95
N VAL A 203 0.50 7.12 13.35
CA VAL A 203 0.25 7.03 11.89
C VAL A 203 1.45 7.57 11.11
N THR A 204 1.87 8.79 11.41
CA THR A 204 2.93 9.46 10.65
C THR A 204 4.29 8.81 10.84
N THR A 205 4.67 8.47 12.09
CA THR A 205 5.96 7.86 12.40
C THR A 205 6.05 6.44 11.82
N THR A 206 5.04 5.58 12.08
CA THR A 206 5.07 4.20 11.61
C THR A 206 5.22 4.11 10.09
N LEU A 207 4.47 4.93 9.34
CA LEU A 207 4.52 4.88 7.88
C LEU A 207 5.81 5.50 7.32
N ARG A 208 6.27 6.63 7.85
CA ARG A 208 7.51 7.28 7.39
C ARG A 208 8.75 6.44 7.70
N ASP A 209 8.82 5.86 8.88
CA ASP A 209 9.92 4.95 9.26
C ASP A 209 9.93 3.71 8.38
N ALA A 210 8.74 3.18 8.06
CA ALA A 210 8.61 2.05 7.15
C ALA A 210 9.10 2.38 5.74
N VAL A 211 8.78 3.56 5.20
CA VAL A 211 9.32 4.01 3.90
C VAL A 211 10.84 4.14 3.97
N ALA A 212 11.36 4.83 4.99
CA ALA A 212 12.79 5.06 5.16
C ALA A 212 13.58 3.74 5.23
N ALA A 213 13.04 2.76 5.97
CA ALA A 213 13.67 1.44 6.09
C ALA A 213 13.62 0.59 4.81
N ARG A 214 12.79 0.97 3.83
CA ARG A 214 12.62 0.21 2.57
C ARG A 214 13.28 0.86 1.36
N ARG A 215 13.79 2.08 1.50
CA ARG A 215 14.53 2.77 0.43
C ARG A 215 15.75 1.96 0.00
N GLY A 216 15.93 1.82 -1.31
CA GLY A 216 17.03 1.06 -1.89
C GLY A 216 16.92 -0.45 -1.78
N ILE A 217 15.83 -0.98 -1.20
CA ILE A 217 15.55 -2.42 -1.24
C ILE A 217 14.98 -2.78 -2.62
N PRO A 218 15.54 -3.78 -3.31
CA PRO A 218 15.01 -4.25 -4.60
C PRO A 218 13.54 -4.67 -4.49
N PRO A 219 12.72 -4.47 -5.54
CA PRO A 219 11.28 -4.75 -5.51
C PRO A 219 10.91 -6.13 -4.97
N TYR A 220 11.61 -7.19 -5.38
CA TYR A 220 11.32 -8.56 -4.97
C TYR A 220 11.52 -8.82 -3.45
N ARG A 221 12.32 -8.01 -2.76
CA ARG A 221 12.59 -8.13 -1.32
C ARG A 221 11.70 -7.27 -0.44
N LEU A 222 10.95 -6.32 -1.01
CA LEU A 222 10.13 -5.39 -0.22
C LEU A 222 9.06 -6.12 0.60
N LYS A 223 8.48 -7.18 0.06
CA LYS A 223 7.45 -7.99 0.75
C LYS A 223 8.04 -8.73 1.97
N GLU A 224 9.22 -9.34 1.81
CA GLU A 224 9.95 -10.00 2.89
C GLU A 224 10.36 -8.98 3.98
N ALA A 225 10.92 -7.84 3.55
CA ALA A 225 11.31 -6.76 4.46
C ALA A 225 10.12 -6.21 5.26
N LYS A 226 8.93 -6.14 4.66
CA LYS A 226 7.70 -5.80 5.38
C LYS A 226 7.42 -6.80 6.49
N VAL A 227 7.36 -8.09 6.17
CA VAL A 227 7.01 -9.15 7.14
C VAL A 227 8.01 -9.16 8.29
N ALA A 228 9.31 -9.05 8.00
CA ALA A 228 10.36 -9.04 9.02
C ALA A 228 10.28 -7.85 9.98
N ALA A 229 9.73 -6.72 9.53
CA ALA A 229 9.63 -5.49 10.31
C ALA A 229 8.35 -5.39 11.18
N MET A 230 7.35 -6.26 10.97
CA MET A 230 6.11 -6.23 11.75
C MET A 230 6.37 -6.60 13.21
N ARG A 231 5.76 -5.86 14.12
CA ARG A 231 5.91 -6.01 15.58
C ARG A 231 4.77 -6.81 16.22
N VAL A 232 3.57 -6.67 15.66
CA VAL A 232 2.35 -7.37 16.12
C VAL A 232 1.62 -8.07 14.99
N HIS A 233 1.58 -7.50 13.80
CA HIS A 233 0.92 -8.11 12.66
C HIS A 233 1.62 -9.39 12.22
N GLY A 234 0.87 -10.51 12.16
CA GLY A 234 1.40 -11.84 11.84
C GLY A 234 2.20 -12.47 12.99
N ARG A 235 2.11 -11.94 14.23
CA ARG A 235 2.86 -12.38 15.43
C ARG A 235 1.97 -12.97 16.52
N ALA A 236 0.76 -13.44 16.20
CA ALA A 236 -0.13 -14.06 17.16
C ALA A 236 0.55 -15.22 17.89
N GLY A 237 0.44 -15.26 19.22
CA GLY A 237 1.09 -16.23 20.10
C GLY A 237 2.54 -15.87 20.50
N GLU A 238 3.15 -14.86 19.88
CA GLU A 238 4.48 -14.36 20.30
C GLU A 238 4.36 -13.32 21.43
N ALA A 239 5.48 -13.08 22.10
CA ALA A 239 5.55 -12.05 23.14
C ALA A 239 5.57 -10.64 22.53
N CYS A 240 4.74 -9.74 23.06
CA CYS A 240 4.73 -8.34 22.69
C CYS A 240 6.11 -7.69 22.95
N PRO A 241 6.69 -6.99 21.96
CA PRO A 241 8.02 -6.39 22.13
C PRO A 241 8.06 -5.21 23.11
N VAL A 242 6.90 -4.76 23.63
CA VAL A 242 6.82 -3.64 24.58
C VAL A 242 6.57 -4.11 26.01
N CYS A 243 5.64 -5.05 26.22
CA CYS A 243 5.23 -5.46 27.57
C CYS A 243 5.42 -6.95 27.85
N ALA A 244 5.87 -7.72 26.86
CA ALA A 244 6.07 -9.17 26.92
C ALA A 244 4.79 -10.01 27.11
N ASP A 245 3.60 -9.40 27.11
CA ASP A 245 2.33 -10.14 27.11
C ASP A 245 2.10 -10.81 25.73
N THR A 246 1.23 -11.80 25.67
CA THR A 246 0.97 -12.56 24.44
C THR A 246 0.17 -11.72 23.45
N ILE A 247 0.66 -11.62 22.21
CA ILE A 247 -0.09 -11.03 21.09
C ILE A 247 -1.24 -11.99 20.74
N LEU A 248 -2.44 -11.46 20.68
CA LEU A 248 -3.65 -12.21 20.36
C LEU A 248 -4.06 -12.01 18.90
N ASP A 249 -4.70 -13.03 18.35
CA ASP A 249 -5.42 -12.96 17.08
C ASP A 249 -6.90 -12.77 17.35
N HIS A 250 -7.54 -11.88 16.61
CA HIS A 250 -8.98 -11.72 16.65
C HIS A 250 -9.58 -12.40 15.41
N ASP A 251 -10.29 -13.50 15.65
CA ASP A 251 -11.00 -14.30 14.66
C ASP A 251 -12.25 -13.56 14.15
N ALA A 252 -12.04 -12.57 13.31
CA ALA A 252 -13.10 -11.93 12.52
C ALA A 252 -12.90 -12.27 11.04
N VAL A 253 -13.84 -11.86 10.20
CA VAL A 253 -13.80 -12.03 8.72
C VAL A 253 -12.49 -11.48 8.09
N ALA A 254 -11.75 -10.63 8.82
CA ALA A 254 -10.38 -10.21 8.52
C ALA A 254 -9.58 -10.34 9.83
N SER A 255 -8.75 -11.39 9.91
CA SER A 255 -7.82 -11.61 11.03
C SER A 255 -6.94 -10.37 11.25
N TRP A 256 -6.81 -9.93 12.51
CA TRP A 256 -5.94 -8.85 12.93
C TRP A 256 -5.36 -9.16 14.31
N GLN A 257 -4.16 -8.65 14.57
CA GLN A 257 -3.40 -8.97 15.77
C GLN A 257 -3.25 -7.74 16.67
N TYR A 258 -3.25 -7.95 17.97
CA TYR A 258 -3.12 -6.90 18.97
C TYR A 258 -2.51 -7.42 20.27
N CYS A 259 -1.92 -6.53 21.05
CA CYS A 259 -1.49 -6.83 22.41
C CYS A 259 -2.55 -6.36 23.42
N PRO A 260 -3.19 -7.26 24.18
CA PRO A 260 -4.28 -6.89 25.08
C PRO A 260 -3.86 -5.94 26.22
N THR A 261 -2.59 -6.00 26.64
CA THR A 261 -2.05 -5.08 27.66
C THR A 261 -1.72 -3.69 27.10
N CYS A 262 -1.11 -3.62 25.89
CA CYS A 262 -0.74 -2.32 25.29
C CYS A 262 -1.95 -1.59 24.69
N GLU A 263 -2.92 -2.32 24.18
CA GLU A 263 -4.09 -1.82 23.45
C GLU A 263 -5.38 -2.06 24.25
N ALA A 264 -5.28 -2.09 25.57
CA ALA A 264 -6.44 -2.24 26.43
C ALA A 264 -7.50 -1.16 26.09
N ALA A 265 -8.75 -1.59 25.99
CA ALA A 265 -9.86 -0.65 25.94
C ALA A 265 -9.87 0.14 27.25
N GLY A 266 -9.71 1.46 27.15
CA GLY A 266 -9.88 2.37 28.29
C GLY A 266 -11.32 2.36 28.79
#